data_49a02f4bd2cfca4c60e9051d1368f8fa
#
_entry.id   49a02f4bd2cfca4c60e9051d1368f8fa
#
_cell.length_a   1.000
_cell.length_b   1.000
_cell.length_c   1.000
_cell.angle_alpha   90.00
_cell.angle_beta   90.00
_cell.angle_gamma   90.00
#
_symmetry.space_group_name_H-M   'P 1'
#
loop_
_entity.id
_entity.type
_entity.pdbx_description
1 polymer ?
#
loop_
_entity_poly.entity_id
_entity_poly.type
_entity_poly.pdbx_seq_one_letter_code
_entity_poly.pdbx_strand_id
1 'polypeptide(L)'
;MGSRDFGHLFLKISALKNYYKFFPRSAVHFREKIVGRIDNLNDVTIGTAIKRTKSSAIFLKIDIEGSEYEIVEEILNLKSKINSLVIEFHDISTRRIEFEKCIRSIKEHFALVHLHANNYGFIATDGLPDVLEITFSKLEMNFSKRTSLPLVDLDAPNAPSLPDIKLLF
;
A
#
# COMPACT_ATOMS: atom_id res chain seq x y z
N MET A 1 30.67 0.51 24.60
CA MET A 1 29.85 1.44 23.79
C MET A 1 30.43 1.51 22.37
N GLY A 2 30.12 0.64 21.45
CA GLY A 2 30.75 0.64 20.13
C GLY A 2 30.18 -0.28 19.06
N SER A 3 29.33 -1.25 19.38
CA SER A 3 28.90 -2.24 18.38
C SER A 3 27.53 -1.95 17.71
N ARG A 4 26.69 -1.11 18.29
CA ARG A 4 25.37 -0.76 17.72
C ARG A 4 25.42 0.27 16.62
N ASP A 5 26.40 1.18 16.64
CA ASP A 5 26.52 2.25 15.63
C ASP A 5 27.02 1.76 14.25
N PHE A 6 27.89 0.76 14.22
CA PHE A 6 28.40 0.20 12.94
C PHE A 6 27.34 -0.53 12.15
N GLY A 7 26.44 -1.26 12.80
CA GLY A 7 25.33 -1.97 12.15
C GLY A 7 24.35 -0.99 11.48
N HIS A 8 23.99 0.09 12.18
CA HIS A 8 23.12 1.12 11.63
C HIS A 8 23.73 1.88 10.46
N LEU A 9 25.05 2.15 10.50
CA LEU A 9 25.76 2.80 9.41
C LEU A 9 25.79 1.91 8.17
N PHE A 10 26.06 0.62 8.34
CA PHE A 10 26.10 -0.34 7.24
C PHE A 10 24.73 -0.51 6.57
N LEU A 11 23.64 -0.57 7.34
CA LEU A 11 22.28 -0.61 6.82
C LEU A 11 21.94 0.65 6.01
N LYS A 12 22.31 1.84 6.49
CA LYS A 12 22.12 3.10 5.76
C LYS A 12 22.88 3.14 4.44
N ILE A 13 24.12 2.65 4.41
CA ILE A 13 24.94 2.59 3.19
C ILE A 13 24.35 1.59 2.19
N SER A 14 23.90 0.42 2.66
CA SER A 14 23.24 -0.58 1.83
C SER A 14 21.92 -0.07 1.25
N ALA A 15 21.09 0.57 2.08
CA ALA A 15 19.86 1.22 1.64
C ALA A 15 20.10 2.30 0.58
N LEU A 16 21.15 3.12 0.77
CA LEU A 16 21.51 4.14 -0.19
C LEU A 16 21.99 3.56 -1.53
N LYS A 17 22.79 2.49 -1.50
CA LYS A 17 23.20 1.76 -2.72
C LYS A 17 22.00 1.18 -3.46
N ASN A 18 21.07 0.54 -2.75
CA ASN A 18 19.86 -0.02 -3.33
C ASN A 18 18.95 1.08 -3.90
N TYR A 19 18.83 2.22 -3.21
CA TYR A 19 18.10 3.37 -3.70
C TYR A 19 18.64 3.86 -5.05
N TYR A 20 19.96 4.09 -5.18
CA TYR A 20 20.55 4.54 -6.44
C TYR A 20 20.58 3.46 -7.54
N LYS A 21 20.52 2.20 -7.16
CA LYS A 21 20.38 1.08 -8.12
C LYS A 21 18.96 1.03 -8.69
N PHE A 22 17.96 1.28 -7.85
CA PHE A 22 16.56 1.21 -8.23
C PHE A 22 16.08 2.48 -8.95
N PHE A 23 16.46 3.65 -8.44
CA PHE A 23 16.09 4.92 -9.05
C PHE A 23 17.21 5.46 -9.92
N PRO A 24 16.99 5.60 -11.23
CA PRO A 24 17.99 6.22 -12.12
C PRO A 24 18.21 7.69 -11.71
N ARG A 25 19.37 8.25 -12.06
CA ARG A 25 19.70 9.66 -11.75
C ARG A 25 18.71 10.69 -12.32
N SER A 26 17.94 10.29 -13.33
CA SER A 26 16.88 11.09 -13.93
C SER A 26 15.55 11.03 -13.16
N ALA A 27 15.44 10.20 -12.12
CA ALA A 27 14.23 10.14 -11.31
C ALA A 27 14.03 11.43 -10.54
N VAL A 28 12.84 12.00 -10.64
CA VAL A 28 12.45 13.18 -9.88
C VAL A 28 11.65 12.71 -8.66
N HIS A 29 12.09 13.14 -7.47
CA HIS A 29 11.45 12.82 -6.20
C HIS A 29 10.74 14.04 -5.67
N PHE A 30 9.44 13.95 -5.50
CA PHE A 30 8.66 14.95 -4.78
C PHE A 30 8.45 14.46 -3.34
N ARG A 31 8.71 15.31 -2.38
CA ARG A 31 8.44 15.08 -0.96
C ARG A 31 7.36 16.03 -0.52
N GLU A 32 6.13 15.59 -0.63
CA GLU A 32 4.96 16.37 -0.24
C GLU A 32 4.14 15.53 0.73
N LYS A 33 3.53 16.20 1.69
CA LYS A 33 2.59 15.55 2.59
C LYS A 33 1.26 15.46 1.87
N ILE A 34 0.80 14.25 1.59
CA ILE A 34 -0.52 14.02 1.03
C ILE A 34 -1.49 13.93 2.19
N VAL A 35 -2.41 14.89 2.27
CA VAL A 35 -3.42 14.95 3.32
C VAL A 35 -4.79 15.19 2.70
N GLY A 36 -5.64 14.19 2.79
CA GLY A 36 -7.07 14.29 2.62
C GLY A 36 -7.55 15.14 1.44
N ARG A 37 -8.32 16.16 1.73
CA ARG A 37 -9.26 16.76 0.77
C ARG A 37 -8.90 18.17 0.28
N ILE A 38 -7.89 18.82 0.83
CA ILE A 38 -7.63 20.25 0.55
C ILE A 38 -6.17 20.50 0.30
N ASP A 39 -5.86 21.10 -0.87
CA ASP A 39 -4.52 21.62 -1.13
C ASP A 39 -4.27 22.89 -0.31
N ASN A 40 -3.09 22.97 0.30
CA ASN A 40 -2.59 24.17 0.96
C ASN A 40 -1.08 24.31 0.76
N LEU A 41 -0.41 25.23 1.47
CA LEU A 41 1.01 25.48 1.28
C LEU A 41 1.92 24.28 1.61
N ASN A 42 1.47 23.38 2.48
CA ASN A 42 2.27 22.24 2.98
C ASN A 42 1.68 20.90 2.64
N ASP A 43 0.42 20.85 2.22
CA ASP A 43 -0.34 19.63 1.99
C ASP A 43 -0.92 19.63 0.58
N VAL A 44 -0.92 18.48 -0.07
CA VAL A 44 -1.54 18.29 -1.39
C VAL A 44 -2.52 17.14 -1.35
N THR A 45 -3.56 17.22 -2.17
CA THR A 45 -4.48 16.09 -2.37
C THR A 45 -3.80 15.03 -3.24
N ILE A 46 -4.25 13.79 -3.14
CA ILE A 46 -3.76 12.71 -4.02
C ILE A 46 -4.02 13.04 -5.49
N GLY A 47 -5.14 13.68 -5.78
CA GLY A 47 -5.48 14.12 -7.12
C GLY A 47 -4.50 15.14 -7.67
N THR A 48 -4.07 16.10 -6.86
CA THR A 48 -3.05 17.07 -7.24
C THR A 48 -1.71 16.38 -7.47
N ALA A 49 -1.28 15.48 -6.59
CA ALA A 49 -0.05 14.71 -6.76
C ALA A 49 -0.07 13.89 -8.06
N ILE A 50 -1.17 13.18 -8.34
CA ILE A 50 -1.33 12.39 -9.58
C ILE A 50 -1.35 13.28 -10.83
N LYS A 51 -2.03 14.44 -10.79
CA LYS A 51 -2.07 15.37 -11.93
C LYS A 51 -0.73 15.97 -12.28
N ARG A 52 0.14 16.18 -11.29
CA ARG A 52 1.52 16.68 -11.49
C ARG A 52 2.40 15.65 -12.19
N THR A 53 2.12 14.36 -12.02
CA THR A 53 2.80 13.34 -12.82
C THR A 53 2.30 13.43 -14.27
N LYS A 54 3.18 13.51 -15.23
CA LYS A 54 2.81 13.46 -16.64
C LYS A 54 2.57 12.03 -17.16
N SER A 55 2.63 11.05 -16.26
CA SER A 55 2.47 9.64 -16.60
C SER A 55 0.99 9.28 -16.76
N SER A 56 0.72 8.39 -17.70
CA SER A 56 -0.56 7.70 -17.87
C SER A 56 -0.54 6.26 -17.35
N ALA A 57 0.59 5.83 -16.77
CA ALA A 57 0.80 4.48 -16.22
C ALA A 57 1.39 4.61 -14.82
N ILE A 58 0.53 4.76 -13.83
CA ILE A 58 0.91 4.99 -12.43
C ILE A 58 0.72 3.69 -11.65
N PHE A 59 1.76 3.30 -10.91
CA PHE A 59 1.66 2.40 -9.77
C PHE A 59 1.54 3.26 -8.52
N LEU A 60 0.48 3.06 -7.74
CA LEU A 60 0.18 3.86 -6.56
C LEU A 60 0.20 2.98 -5.31
N LYS A 61 1.12 3.24 -4.38
CA LYS A 61 1.09 2.66 -3.03
C LYS A 61 0.59 3.71 -2.05
N ILE A 62 -0.35 3.30 -1.19
CA ILE A 62 -1.02 4.09 -0.18
C ILE A 62 -0.93 3.37 1.15
N ASP A 63 -0.44 4.09 2.14
CA ASP A 63 -0.30 3.67 3.53
C ASP A 63 -0.27 4.97 4.34
N ILE A 64 -1.45 5.38 4.86
CA ILE A 64 -1.69 6.71 5.46
C ILE A 64 -2.47 6.63 6.77
N GLU A 65 -2.31 5.50 7.46
CA GLU A 65 -2.67 5.33 8.85
C GLU A 65 -4.15 5.68 9.16
N GLY A 66 -5.08 5.12 8.38
CA GLY A 66 -6.53 5.23 8.60
C GLY A 66 -7.26 6.27 7.75
N SER A 67 -6.54 7.06 6.91
CA SER A 67 -7.17 8.03 6.00
C SER A 67 -7.44 7.45 4.59
N GLU A 68 -7.21 6.18 4.36
CA GLU A 68 -7.36 5.49 3.06
C GLU A 68 -8.78 5.61 2.53
N TYR A 69 -9.77 5.48 3.42
CA TYR A 69 -11.20 5.51 3.09
C TYR A 69 -11.66 6.84 2.48
N GLU A 70 -10.99 7.92 2.86
CA GLU A 70 -11.36 9.28 2.44
C GLU A 70 -10.91 9.61 1.03
N ILE A 71 -9.87 8.91 0.51
CA ILE A 71 -9.24 9.23 -0.76
C ILE A 71 -9.63 8.27 -1.90
N VAL A 72 -10.33 7.17 -1.61
CA VAL A 72 -10.72 6.16 -2.62
C VAL A 72 -11.52 6.77 -3.75
N GLU A 73 -12.48 7.66 -3.46
CA GLU A 73 -13.28 8.31 -4.49
C GLU A 73 -12.41 9.16 -5.44
N GLU A 74 -11.46 9.92 -4.90
CA GLU A 74 -10.54 10.72 -5.69
C GLU A 74 -9.63 9.87 -6.57
N ILE A 75 -9.15 8.73 -6.05
CA ILE A 75 -8.37 7.73 -6.80
C ILE A 75 -9.20 7.19 -7.99
N LEU A 76 -10.45 6.82 -7.73
CA LEU A 76 -11.33 6.28 -8.76
C LEU A 76 -11.67 7.29 -9.85
N ASN A 77 -11.77 8.58 -9.51
CA ASN A 77 -11.92 9.65 -10.49
C ASN A 77 -10.69 9.80 -11.42
N LEU A 78 -9.53 9.32 -10.98
CA LEU A 78 -8.27 9.35 -11.73
C LEU A 78 -7.83 7.97 -12.24
N LYS A 79 -8.71 6.98 -12.16
CA LYS A 79 -8.42 5.59 -12.51
C LYS A 79 -7.82 5.39 -13.90
N SER A 80 -8.14 6.27 -14.87
CA SER A 80 -7.58 6.16 -16.23
C SER A 80 -6.05 6.25 -16.26
N LYS A 81 -5.43 6.91 -15.29
CA LYS A 81 -3.97 7.06 -15.17
C LYS A 81 -3.31 5.97 -14.34
N ILE A 82 -4.09 5.20 -13.58
CA ILE A 82 -3.58 4.25 -12.59
C ILE A 82 -3.69 2.85 -13.17
N ASN A 83 -2.59 2.11 -13.20
CA ASN A 83 -2.55 0.73 -13.65
C ASN A 83 -2.66 -0.26 -12.50
N SER A 84 -2.08 0.07 -11.38
CA SER A 84 -2.10 -0.80 -10.19
C SER A 84 -2.12 0.03 -8.91
N LEU A 85 -2.77 -0.53 -7.89
CA LEU A 85 -2.92 0.05 -6.55
C LEU A 85 -2.40 -0.95 -5.53
N VAL A 86 -1.67 -0.47 -4.54
CA VAL A 86 -1.45 -1.16 -3.27
C VAL A 86 -1.97 -0.24 -2.18
N ILE A 87 -2.95 -0.69 -1.41
CA ILE A 87 -3.54 0.09 -0.33
C ILE A 87 -3.48 -0.73 0.94
N GLU A 88 -2.88 -0.17 1.98
CA GLU A 88 -2.95 -0.71 3.32
C GLU A 88 -4.12 -0.04 4.05
N PHE A 89 -5.17 -0.82 4.32
CA PHE A 89 -6.35 -0.35 5.06
C PHE A 89 -6.15 -0.60 6.55
N HIS A 90 -6.37 0.43 7.35
CA HIS A 90 -6.29 0.40 8.81
C HIS A 90 -7.69 0.45 9.43
N ASP A 91 -7.78 0.07 10.71
CA ASP A 91 -9.02 0.15 11.51
C ASP A 91 -10.21 -0.62 10.90
N ILE A 92 -9.95 -1.72 10.19
CA ILE A 92 -11.00 -2.49 9.48
C ILE A 92 -12.08 -2.98 10.45
N SER A 93 -11.70 -3.38 11.68
CA SER A 93 -12.64 -3.90 12.68
C SER A 93 -13.69 -2.86 13.09
N THR A 94 -13.31 -1.59 13.15
CA THR A 94 -14.19 -0.49 13.54
C THR A 94 -14.86 0.20 12.36
N ARG A 95 -14.26 0.10 11.16
CA ARG A 95 -14.71 0.74 9.92
C ARG A 95 -15.18 -0.26 8.86
N ARG A 96 -15.70 -1.39 9.27
CA ARG A 96 -16.07 -2.51 8.40
C ARG A 96 -16.93 -2.09 7.20
N ILE A 97 -17.99 -1.32 7.44
CA ILE A 97 -18.92 -0.91 6.38
C ILE A 97 -18.23 -0.02 5.35
N GLU A 98 -17.37 0.90 5.81
CA GLU A 98 -16.58 1.76 4.93
C GLU A 98 -15.57 0.94 4.12
N PHE A 99 -14.88 0.00 4.78
CA PHE A 99 -13.95 -0.92 4.13
C PHE A 99 -14.61 -1.70 2.99
N GLU A 100 -15.73 -2.37 3.27
CA GLU A 100 -16.45 -3.14 2.25
C GLU A 100 -16.96 -2.27 1.10
N LYS A 101 -17.39 -1.04 1.39
CA LYS A 101 -17.80 -0.08 0.36
C LYS A 101 -16.61 0.28 -0.53
N CYS A 102 -15.45 0.60 0.05
CA CYS A 102 -14.23 0.92 -0.69
C CYS A 102 -13.79 -0.26 -1.57
N ILE A 103 -13.74 -1.48 -1.02
CA ILE A 103 -13.37 -2.68 -1.79
C ILE A 103 -14.32 -2.91 -2.95
N ARG A 104 -15.63 -2.81 -2.75
CA ARG A 104 -16.61 -2.95 -3.85
C ARG A 104 -16.37 -1.93 -4.95
N SER A 105 -16.24 -0.64 -4.59
CA SER A 105 -16.01 0.43 -5.58
C SER A 105 -14.69 0.27 -6.35
N ILE A 106 -13.61 -0.15 -5.69
CA ILE A 106 -12.33 -0.40 -6.35
C ILE A 106 -12.46 -1.58 -7.32
N LYS A 107 -13.11 -2.67 -6.91
CA LYS A 107 -13.29 -3.89 -7.72
C LYS A 107 -14.14 -3.70 -8.98
N GLU A 108 -14.90 -2.63 -9.09
CA GLU A 108 -15.59 -2.27 -10.34
C GLU A 108 -14.61 -1.90 -11.47
N HIS A 109 -13.37 -1.53 -11.13
CA HIS A 109 -12.40 -0.97 -12.05
C HIS A 109 -11.03 -1.69 -12.05
N PHE A 110 -10.74 -2.45 -11.02
CA PHE A 110 -9.48 -3.14 -10.82
C PHE A 110 -9.73 -4.57 -10.33
N ALA A 111 -8.98 -5.52 -10.85
CA ALA A 111 -8.97 -6.88 -10.30
C ALA A 111 -8.17 -6.92 -8.99
N LEU A 112 -8.68 -7.63 -7.99
CA LEU A 112 -7.95 -7.94 -6.77
C LEU A 112 -6.87 -8.98 -7.12
N VAL A 113 -5.61 -8.67 -6.80
CA VAL A 113 -4.44 -9.48 -7.16
C VAL A 113 -3.87 -10.21 -5.97
N HIS A 114 -3.74 -9.50 -4.84
CA HIS A 114 -3.07 -10.03 -3.65
C HIS A 114 -3.60 -9.41 -2.39
N LEU A 115 -3.49 -10.16 -1.28
CA LEU A 115 -3.82 -9.74 0.08
C LEU A 115 -2.66 -10.13 1.00
N HIS A 116 -2.24 -9.22 1.87
CA HIS A 116 -1.30 -9.51 2.93
C HIS A 116 -1.76 -8.82 4.22
N ALA A 117 -1.93 -9.62 5.27
CA ALA A 117 -2.33 -9.09 6.58
C ALA A 117 -1.12 -8.56 7.33
N ASN A 118 -1.19 -7.31 7.80
CA ASN A 118 -0.14 -6.74 8.59
C ASN A 118 -0.18 -7.32 10.02
N ASN A 119 0.88 -8.02 10.41
CA ASN A 119 0.96 -8.72 11.70
C ASN A 119 1.37 -7.83 12.89
N TYR A 120 1.47 -6.51 12.71
CA TYR A 120 1.38 -5.53 13.80
C TYR A 120 -0.06 -5.32 14.28
N GLY A 121 -1.04 -5.54 13.38
CA GLY A 121 -2.45 -5.51 13.72
C GLY A 121 -2.92 -6.77 14.45
N PHE A 122 -4.17 -6.78 14.87
CA PHE A 122 -4.83 -7.93 15.47
C PHE A 122 -5.85 -8.55 14.50
N ILE A 123 -6.29 -9.75 14.81
CA ILE A 123 -7.41 -10.40 14.11
C ILE A 123 -8.68 -10.10 14.89
N ALA A 124 -9.67 -9.50 14.25
CA ALA A 124 -10.97 -9.20 14.85
C ALA A 124 -11.75 -10.50 15.13
N THR A 125 -12.80 -10.41 15.92
CA THR A 125 -13.63 -11.57 16.33
C THR A 125 -14.31 -12.28 15.17
N ASP A 126 -14.45 -11.62 14.04
CA ASP A 126 -14.99 -12.18 12.79
C ASP A 126 -13.91 -12.81 11.88
N GLY A 127 -12.67 -12.88 12.34
CA GLY A 127 -11.55 -13.49 11.66
C GLY A 127 -10.85 -12.61 10.62
N LEU A 128 -11.27 -11.35 10.45
CA LEU A 128 -10.57 -10.42 9.57
C LEU A 128 -9.44 -9.70 10.30
N PRO A 129 -8.28 -9.50 9.64
CA PRO A 129 -7.24 -8.63 10.13
C PRO A 129 -7.71 -7.19 10.23
N ASP A 130 -7.27 -6.47 11.27
CA ASP A 130 -7.56 -5.05 11.44
C ASP A 130 -6.77 -4.15 10.50
N VAL A 131 -5.60 -4.65 10.04
CA VAL A 131 -4.76 -4.00 9.04
C VAL A 131 -4.49 -4.96 7.90
N LEU A 132 -4.82 -4.55 6.66
CA LEU A 132 -4.74 -5.39 5.49
C LEU A 132 -4.19 -4.61 4.29
N GLU A 133 -3.04 -5.05 3.76
CA GLU A 133 -2.51 -4.57 2.50
C GLU A 133 -3.18 -5.31 1.34
N ILE A 134 -3.72 -4.57 0.40
CA ILE A 134 -4.45 -5.12 -0.76
C ILE A 134 -3.86 -4.58 -2.05
N THR A 135 -3.49 -5.50 -2.94
CA THR A 135 -3.02 -5.17 -4.28
C THR A 135 -4.14 -5.33 -5.30
N PHE A 136 -4.33 -4.31 -6.11
CA PHE A 136 -5.26 -4.29 -7.23
C PHE A 136 -4.55 -3.95 -8.53
N SER A 137 -5.02 -4.48 -9.66
CA SER A 137 -4.46 -4.20 -10.99
C SER A 137 -5.53 -4.16 -12.07
N LYS A 138 -5.27 -3.36 -13.12
CA LYS A 138 -6.02 -3.41 -14.38
C LYS A 138 -5.49 -4.46 -15.35
N LEU A 139 -4.28 -4.92 -15.14
CA LEU A 139 -3.70 -5.92 -16.02
C LEU A 139 -4.50 -7.21 -15.89
N GLU A 140 -4.89 -7.78 -17.02
CA GLU A 140 -5.42 -9.14 -17.05
C GLU A 140 -4.33 -10.09 -16.56
N MET A 141 -4.59 -10.76 -15.46
CA MET A 141 -3.70 -11.76 -14.91
C MET A 141 -4.42 -13.10 -14.88
N ASN A 142 -3.76 -14.13 -15.34
CA ASN A 142 -4.22 -15.49 -15.15
C ASN A 142 -4.03 -15.89 -13.69
N PHE A 143 -5.07 -15.68 -12.89
CA PHE A 143 -5.03 -16.05 -11.48
C PHE A 143 -5.26 -17.55 -11.33
N SER A 144 -4.29 -18.25 -10.74
CA SER A 144 -4.57 -19.53 -10.14
C SER A 144 -5.35 -19.30 -8.84
N LYS A 145 -6.46 -20.02 -8.66
CA LYS A 145 -7.21 -19.96 -7.40
C LYS A 145 -6.29 -20.44 -6.26
N ARG A 146 -5.98 -19.55 -5.34
CA ARG A 146 -5.19 -19.87 -4.16
C ARG A 146 -6.14 -20.08 -2.98
N THR A 147 -5.75 -20.95 -2.08
CA THR A 147 -6.55 -21.31 -0.90
C THR A 147 -5.99 -20.70 0.38
N SER A 148 -4.78 -20.15 0.33
CA SER A 148 -4.15 -19.56 1.51
C SER A 148 -3.09 -18.50 1.15
N LEU A 149 -2.94 -17.53 2.03
CA LEU A 149 -1.87 -16.53 2.08
C LEU A 149 -1.28 -16.56 3.50
N PRO A 150 -0.06 -16.09 3.72
CA PRO A 150 0.86 -15.42 2.80
C PRO A 150 1.53 -16.39 1.81
N LEU A 151 2.14 -15.80 0.77
CA LEU A 151 2.97 -16.52 -0.20
C LEU A 151 4.41 -16.56 0.29
N VAL A 152 4.92 -17.73 0.58
CA VAL A 152 6.25 -17.93 1.21
C VAL A 152 7.40 -17.24 0.47
N ASP A 153 7.30 -17.12 -0.87
CA ASP A 153 8.36 -16.53 -1.69
C ASP A 153 8.18 -15.04 -1.99
N LEU A 154 7.02 -14.47 -1.66
CA LEU A 154 6.67 -13.07 -1.99
C LEU A 154 6.38 -12.22 -0.75
N ASP A 155 5.79 -12.82 0.27
CA ASP A 155 5.37 -12.11 1.46
C ASP A 155 6.42 -12.27 2.57
N ALA A 156 6.54 -11.23 3.37
CA ALA A 156 7.35 -11.25 4.59
C ALA A 156 6.56 -10.54 5.69
N PRO A 157 6.62 -11.04 6.92
CA PRO A 157 5.91 -10.43 8.04
C PRO A 157 6.38 -9.00 8.27
N ASN A 158 5.45 -8.06 8.45
CA ASN A 158 5.75 -6.66 8.77
C ASN A 158 6.52 -6.56 10.10
N ALA A 159 6.15 -7.39 11.09
CA ALA A 159 6.87 -7.59 12.35
C ALA A 159 7.64 -8.92 12.31
N PRO A 160 8.96 -8.95 12.00
CA PRO A 160 9.73 -10.19 11.85
C PRO A 160 9.82 -11.06 13.11
N SER A 161 9.56 -10.48 14.29
CA SER A 161 9.54 -11.19 15.57
C SER A 161 8.22 -11.91 15.87
N LEU A 162 7.19 -11.67 15.07
CA LEU A 162 5.86 -12.27 15.20
C LEU A 162 5.57 -13.18 14.00
N PRO A 163 4.77 -14.24 14.19
CA PRO A 163 4.32 -15.06 13.07
C PRO A 163 3.44 -14.24 12.13
N ASP A 164 3.52 -14.54 10.84
CA ASP A 164 2.66 -13.92 9.85
C ASP A 164 1.20 -14.40 9.98
N ILE A 165 0.25 -13.55 9.61
CA ILE A 165 -1.19 -13.84 9.71
C ILE A 165 -1.61 -14.66 8.49
N LYS A 166 -2.15 -15.86 8.74
CA LYS A 166 -2.66 -16.72 7.67
C LYS A 166 -4.09 -16.32 7.29
N LEU A 167 -4.30 -16.07 6.02
CA LEU A 167 -5.61 -15.89 5.42
C LEU A 167 -6.00 -17.18 4.67
N LEU A 168 -7.18 -17.71 4.94
CA LEU A 168 -7.73 -18.93 4.32
C LEU A 168 -8.99 -18.54 3.51
N PHE A 169 -9.17 -19.14 2.32
CA PHE A 169 -10.27 -18.84 1.39
C PHE A 169 -10.99 -20.12 0.91
#